data_85b26a30ec1d20cf0dcd0767b0511617
#
_entry.id   85b26a30ec1d20cf0dcd0767b0511617
#
_cell.length_a   1.000
_cell.length_b   1.000
_cell.length_c   1.000
_cell.angle_alpha   90.00
_cell.angle_beta   90.00
_cell.angle_gamma   90.00
#
_symmetry.space_group_name_H-M   'P 1'
#
loop_
_entity.id
_entity.type
_entity.pdbx_description
1 polymer ?
#
loop_
_entity_poly.entity_id
_entity_poly.type
_entity_poly.pdbx_seq_one_letter_code
_entity_poly.pdbx_strand_id
1 'polypeptide(L)'
;MSGIAPKSGTAPKSGVRALVGFGRTVADLAVTEAFYRDGLGFARIAPPEPLPGAQAEAMGLAGQRATQLRMRLGGQSVTFMTVDPPGAPYPADPAATDPFFQHLAVPVRDMGAAAAQLARLAPMPISRGGPQRLPASTGGVTAYKFRDPDGHPLELIYFPDGPAATRWRDAPGLFLGIDHSALTVTDLDATLAFLTGSLGMWVAERGLNRGPEQARLDGVDDPQVDVIALEPPEPAPHVELLHYRTPATERRLVFGPADRASTRSVFTAADPQSLSHRLRESGQTPLTSADGAAAYCAGPDGHGFLFVRG
;
A
#
# COMPACT_ATOMS: atom_id res chain seq x y z
N MET A 1 12.83 14.92 23.35
CA MET A 1 13.88 15.17 22.35
C MET A 1 14.98 14.15 22.58
N SER A 2 15.07 13.14 21.79
CA SER A 2 16.29 12.32 21.66
C SER A 2 16.26 11.76 20.25
N GLY A 3 16.95 12.45 19.34
CA GLY A 3 17.14 12.00 17.97
C GLY A 3 18.02 10.77 17.97
N ILE A 4 17.46 9.64 17.65
CA ILE A 4 18.24 8.45 17.31
C ILE A 4 18.70 8.66 15.87
N ALA A 5 19.97 9.09 15.74
CA ALA A 5 20.65 9.09 14.45
C ALA A 5 20.60 7.68 13.85
N PRO A 6 20.44 7.54 12.52
CA PRO A 6 20.48 6.24 11.88
C PRO A 6 21.83 5.59 12.16
N LYS A 7 21.83 4.43 12.81
CA LYS A 7 23.03 3.60 12.89
C LYS A 7 23.41 3.23 11.46
N SER A 8 24.58 3.63 11.00
CA SER A 8 25.22 3.17 9.78
C SER A 8 25.56 1.67 9.92
N GLY A 9 24.54 0.85 9.93
CA GLY A 9 24.66 -0.58 9.72
C GLY A 9 24.60 -0.81 8.21
N THR A 10 25.62 -1.44 7.65
CA THR A 10 25.55 -2.02 6.31
C THR A 10 24.27 -2.81 6.21
N ALA A 11 23.34 -2.38 5.33
CA ALA A 11 22.11 -3.13 5.06
C ALA A 11 22.47 -4.60 4.84
N PRO A 12 21.75 -5.55 5.44
CA PRO A 12 22.04 -6.95 5.23
C PRO A 12 22.01 -7.21 3.72
N LYS A 13 23.12 -7.78 3.18
CA LYS A 13 23.33 -8.04 1.74
C LYS A 13 22.23 -8.89 1.09
N SER A 14 21.18 -9.18 1.80
CA SER A 14 20.19 -10.20 1.52
C SER A 14 18.71 -9.78 1.66
N GLY A 15 18.39 -8.56 2.11
CA GLY A 15 17.01 -8.06 2.25
C GLY A 15 16.49 -7.38 0.99
N VAL A 16 15.32 -6.72 1.15
CA VAL A 16 14.84 -5.77 0.14
C VAL A 16 15.69 -4.50 0.16
N ARG A 17 15.66 -3.72 -0.93
CA ARG A 17 16.38 -2.45 -1.02
C ARG A 17 15.40 -1.28 -0.90
N ALA A 18 14.47 -1.18 -1.83
CA ALA A 18 13.52 -0.07 -1.91
C ALA A 18 12.11 -0.57 -2.19
N LEU A 19 11.11 0.12 -1.67
CA LEU A 19 9.71 0.01 -2.10
C LEU A 19 9.52 0.89 -3.35
N VAL A 20 9.44 0.27 -4.52
CA VAL A 20 9.49 0.99 -5.81
C VAL A 20 8.13 1.20 -6.45
N GLY A 21 7.08 0.61 -5.89
CA GLY A 21 5.73 0.78 -6.42
C GLY A 21 4.72 -0.13 -5.75
N PHE A 22 3.51 -0.05 -6.27
CA PHE A 22 2.37 -0.83 -5.78
C PHE A 22 1.65 -1.48 -6.95
N GLY A 23 1.09 -2.67 -6.73
CA GLY A 23 0.27 -3.37 -7.72
C GLY A 23 -1.16 -3.54 -7.22
N ARG A 24 -2.15 -3.36 -8.10
CA ARG A 24 -3.57 -3.62 -7.83
C ARG A 24 -4.19 -4.43 -8.95
N THR A 25 -4.99 -5.42 -8.59
CA THR A 25 -5.78 -6.17 -9.57
C THR A 25 -7.14 -5.51 -9.72
N VAL A 26 -7.53 -5.20 -10.95
CA VAL A 26 -8.71 -4.40 -11.29
C VAL A 26 -9.56 -5.09 -12.36
N ALA A 27 -10.81 -4.65 -12.50
CA ALA A 27 -11.71 -5.20 -13.51
C ALA A 27 -11.46 -4.67 -14.91
N ASP A 28 -11.18 -3.36 -15.01
CA ASP A 28 -11.09 -2.65 -16.28
C ASP A 28 -10.00 -1.57 -16.19
N LEU A 29 -8.96 -1.71 -17.02
CA LEU A 29 -7.85 -0.76 -17.04
C LEU A 29 -8.25 0.62 -17.52
N ALA A 30 -9.24 0.75 -18.41
CA ALA A 30 -9.65 2.05 -18.95
C ALA A 30 -10.46 2.84 -17.90
N VAL A 31 -11.37 2.17 -17.18
CA VAL A 31 -12.11 2.77 -16.05
C VAL A 31 -11.16 3.18 -14.94
N THR A 32 -10.23 2.31 -14.58
CA THR A 32 -9.21 2.59 -13.57
C THR A 32 -8.33 3.77 -13.99
N GLU A 33 -7.83 3.78 -15.22
CA GLU A 33 -7.01 4.88 -15.72
C GLU A 33 -7.74 6.22 -15.66
N ALA A 34 -9.00 6.27 -16.12
CA ALA A 34 -9.78 7.49 -16.08
C ALA A 34 -9.94 8.01 -14.64
N PHE A 35 -10.26 7.14 -13.68
CA PHE A 35 -10.39 7.51 -12.28
C PHE A 35 -9.10 8.07 -11.69
N TYR A 36 -7.97 7.38 -11.86
CA TYR A 36 -6.69 7.82 -11.30
C TYR A 36 -6.14 9.06 -11.99
N ARG A 37 -6.32 9.20 -13.30
CA ARG A 37 -5.92 10.40 -14.06
C ARG A 37 -6.76 11.61 -13.68
N ASP A 38 -8.08 11.50 -13.78
CA ASP A 38 -8.98 12.64 -13.67
C ASP A 38 -9.24 13.04 -12.20
N GLY A 39 -9.28 12.05 -11.30
CA GLY A 39 -9.51 12.25 -9.86
C GLY A 39 -8.26 12.60 -9.08
N LEU A 40 -7.13 11.98 -9.39
CA LEU A 40 -5.93 12.01 -8.56
C LEU A 40 -4.67 12.51 -9.29
N GLY A 41 -4.79 12.88 -10.56
CA GLY A 41 -3.68 13.47 -11.32
C GLY A 41 -2.56 12.49 -11.71
N PHE A 42 -2.83 11.18 -11.70
CA PHE A 42 -1.85 10.21 -12.19
C PHE A 42 -1.62 10.34 -13.69
N ALA A 43 -0.39 10.12 -14.12
CA ALA A 43 -0.03 10.06 -15.52
C ALA A 43 0.28 8.62 -15.95
N ARG A 44 -0.19 8.23 -17.14
CA ARG A 44 0.19 6.95 -17.76
C ARG A 44 1.69 6.96 -18.07
N ILE A 45 2.39 5.87 -17.75
CA ILE A 45 3.82 5.68 -18.10
C ILE A 45 3.96 5.11 -19.51
N ALA A 46 3.14 4.10 -19.83
CA ALA A 46 3.14 3.42 -21.13
C ALA A 46 1.74 2.88 -21.44
N PRO A 47 1.40 2.58 -22.70
CA PRO A 47 0.17 1.85 -23.04
C PRO A 47 0.07 0.53 -22.27
N PRO A 48 -1.15 -0.02 -22.09
CA PRO A 48 -1.32 -1.36 -21.52
C PRO A 48 -0.49 -2.40 -22.29
N GLU A 49 0.17 -3.27 -21.56
CA GLU A 49 1.08 -4.29 -22.08
C GLU A 49 0.91 -5.61 -21.31
N PRO A 50 1.35 -6.75 -21.85
CA PRO A 50 1.38 -8.00 -21.09
C PRO A 50 2.20 -7.84 -19.80
N LEU A 51 1.76 -8.49 -18.72
CA LEU A 51 2.54 -8.58 -17.49
C LEU A 51 3.86 -9.30 -17.78
N PRO A 52 5.02 -8.82 -17.28
CA PRO A 52 6.30 -9.52 -17.47
C PRO A 52 6.24 -10.96 -17.00
N GLY A 53 6.74 -11.90 -17.82
CA GLY A 53 6.64 -13.35 -17.59
C GLY A 53 7.16 -13.78 -16.22
N ALA A 54 8.33 -13.26 -15.81
CA ALA A 54 8.88 -13.55 -14.49
C ALA A 54 7.95 -13.11 -13.33
N GLN A 55 7.27 -11.97 -13.46
CA GLN A 55 6.31 -11.53 -12.44
C GLN A 55 5.05 -12.40 -12.47
N ALA A 56 4.55 -12.76 -13.66
CA ALA A 56 3.40 -13.65 -13.78
C ALA A 56 3.69 -15.04 -13.16
N GLU A 57 4.86 -15.62 -13.45
CA GLU A 57 5.30 -16.89 -12.84
C GLU A 57 5.41 -16.79 -11.31
N ALA A 58 6.09 -15.76 -10.80
CA ALA A 58 6.25 -15.54 -9.36
C ALA A 58 4.92 -15.36 -8.65
N MET A 59 3.92 -14.75 -9.29
CA MET A 59 2.58 -14.58 -8.73
C MET A 59 1.66 -15.81 -8.95
N GLY A 60 2.14 -16.91 -9.55
CA GLY A 60 1.33 -18.09 -9.83
C GLY A 60 0.30 -17.88 -10.94
N LEU A 61 0.51 -16.90 -11.81
CA LEU A 61 -0.35 -16.57 -12.96
C LEU A 61 0.16 -17.17 -14.27
N ALA A 62 1.11 -18.12 -14.21
CA ALA A 62 1.63 -18.79 -15.40
C ALA A 62 0.48 -19.46 -16.17
N GLY A 63 0.41 -19.20 -17.50
CA GLY A 63 -0.67 -19.70 -18.35
C GLY A 63 -1.96 -18.88 -18.34
N GLN A 64 -2.08 -17.87 -17.50
CA GLN A 64 -3.18 -16.90 -17.52
C GLN A 64 -2.77 -15.67 -18.35
N ARG A 65 -3.74 -15.02 -18.98
CA ARG A 65 -3.49 -13.75 -19.66
C ARG A 65 -3.61 -12.60 -18.65
N ALA A 66 -2.47 -12.01 -18.29
CA ALA A 66 -2.43 -10.84 -17.45
C ALA A 66 -1.95 -9.63 -18.27
N THR A 67 -2.70 -8.51 -18.20
CA THR A 67 -2.37 -7.24 -18.85
C THR A 67 -2.19 -6.18 -17.79
N GLN A 68 -1.11 -5.41 -17.87
CA GLN A 68 -0.81 -4.33 -16.93
C GLN A 68 -0.91 -2.94 -17.57
N LEU A 69 -1.30 -1.98 -16.75
CA LEU A 69 -1.20 -0.54 -17.00
C LEU A 69 -0.35 0.09 -15.91
N ARG A 70 0.73 0.75 -16.28
CA ARG A 70 1.59 1.46 -15.33
C ARG A 70 1.29 2.95 -15.33
N MET A 71 0.99 3.48 -14.15
CA MET A 71 0.76 4.90 -13.93
C MET A 71 1.71 5.43 -12.86
N ARG A 72 1.94 6.75 -12.83
CA ARG A 72 2.77 7.42 -11.82
C ARG A 72 2.09 8.66 -11.26
N LEU A 73 2.41 8.96 -10.02
CA LEU A 73 2.13 10.23 -9.38
C LEU A 73 3.41 10.72 -8.70
N GLY A 74 3.90 11.88 -9.12
CA GLY A 74 5.24 12.32 -8.70
C GLY A 74 6.32 11.30 -9.08
N GLY A 75 7.10 10.88 -8.10
CA GLY A 75 8.17 9.88 -8.26
C GLY A 75 7.73 8.42 -8.07
N GLN A 76 6.48 8.16 -7.67
CA GLN A 76 5.99 6.82 -7.33
C GLN A 76 5.12 6.23 -8.44
N SER A 77 5.14 4.90 -8.57
CA SER A 77 4.36 4.18 -9.57
C SER A 77 3.33 3.22 -8.97
N VAL A 78 2.22 3.05 -9.70
CA VAL A 78 1.24 2.01 -9.46
C VAL A 78 1.03 1.21 -10.73
N THR A 79 1.02 -0.10 -10.62
CA THR A 79 0.71 -1.04 -11.69
C THR A 79 -0.69 -1.61 -11.47
N PHE A 80 -1.60 -1.31 -12.36
CA PHE A 80 -2.92 -1.92 -12.40
C PHE A 80 -2.89 -3.12 -13.33
N MET A 81 -3.55 -4.21 -12.95
CA MET A 81 -3.50 -5.47 -13.68
C MET A 81 -4.89 -6.06 -13.83
N THR A 82 -5.24 -6.48 -15.04
CA THR A 82 -6.36 -7.40 -15.28
C THR A 82 -5.84 -8.80 -15.53
N VAL A 83 -6.59 -9.80 -15.09
CA VAL A 83 -6.28 -11.23 -15.31
C VAL A 83 -7.45 -11.92 -15.99
N ASP A 84 -7.18 -12.80 -16.92
CA ASP A 84 -8.20 -13.58 -17.63
C ASP A 84 -7.82 -15.09 -17.58
N PRO A 85 -8.67 -15.94 -16.96
CA PRO A 85 -9.96 -15.60 -16.36
C PRO A 85 -9.81 -14.75 -15.09
N PRO A 86 -10.79 -13.86 -14.78
CA PRO A 86 -10.73 -13.03 -13.59
C PRO A 86 -10.91 -13.86 -12.31
N GLY A 87 -10.22 -13.43 -11.24
CA GLY A 87 -10.43 -13.96 -9.90
C GLY A 87 -11.70 -13.43 -9.22
N ALA A 88 -11.82 -13.66 -7.92
CA ALA A 88 -12.97 -13.25 -7.12
C ALA A 88 -13.15 -11.71 -7.14
N PRO A 89 -14.41 -11.23 -7.11
CA PRO A 89 -14.69 -9.80 -6.97
C PRO A 89 -14.22 -9.27 -5.61
N TYR A 90 -14.14 -7.93 -5.49
CA TYR A 90 -13.88 -7.31 -4.19
C TYR A 90 -14.99 -7.71 -3.20
N PRO A 91 -14.67 -8.04 -1.94
CA PRO A 91 -15.67 -8.46 -0.95
C PRO A 91 -16.77 -7.42 -0.75
N ALA A 92 -17.99 -7.89 -0.51
CA ALA A 92 -19.09 -7.02 -0.09
C ALA A 92 -18.84 -6.48 1.33
N ASP A 93 -19.32 -5.26 1.59
CA ASP A 93 -19.25 -4.60 2.89
C ASP A 93 -17.86 -4.59 3.54
N PRO A 94 -16.82 -4.12 2.83
CA PRO A 94 -15.47 -4.13 3.36
C PRO A 94 -15.26 -3.01 4.38
N ALA A 95 -14.69 -3.37 5.54
CA ALA A 95 -14.37 -2.45 6.63
C ALA A 95 -12.87 -2.11 6.65
N ALA A 96 -12.50 -0.99 7.31
CA ALA A 96 -11.10 -0.63 7.51
C ALA A 96 -10.35 -1.60 8.44
N THR A 97 -11.08 -2.38 9.25
CA THR A 97 -10.54 -3.41 10.13
C THR A 97 -10.26 -4.74 9.44
N ASP A 98 -10.67 -4.91 8.18
CA ASP A 98 -10.46 -6.17 7.47
C ASP A 98 -8.98 -6.39 7.11
N PRO A 99 -8.43 -7.61 7.23
CA PRO A 99 -7.00 -7.88 6.98
C PRO A 99 -6.59 -7.74 5.51
N PHE A 100 -7.53 -7.56 4.58
CA PHE A 100 -7.25 -7.23 3.19
C PHE A 100 -7.36 -5.73 2.88
N PHE A 101 -7.63 -4.90 3.89
CA PHE A 101 -7.64 -3.45 3.71
C PHE A 101 -6.20 -2.96 3.54
N GLN A 102 -5.89 -2.45 2.35
CA GLN A 102 -4.61 -1.85 2.05
C GLN A 102 -4.82 -0.57 1.27
N HIS A 103 -4.64 0.59 1.91
CA HIS A 103 -4.75 1.87 1.21
C HIS A 103 -3.41 2.42 0.74
N LEU A 104 -3.46 3.27 -0.28
CA LEU A 104 -2.37 4.14 -0.69
C LEU A 104 -2.70 5.56 -0.25
N ALA A 105 -1.78 6.21 0.45
CA ALA A 105 -1.93 7.57 0.91
C ALA A 105 -1.31 8.56 -0.09
N VAL A 106 -2.14 9.46 -0.58
CA VAL A 106 -1.79 10.50 -1.55
C VAL A 106 -1.71 11.85 -0.83
N PRO A 107 -0.51 12.38 -0.60
CA PRO A 107 -0.37 13.71 -0.03
C PRO A 107 -0.90 14.77 -0.99
N VAL A 108 -1.60 15.76 -0.42
CA VAL A 108 -2.22 16.84 -1.17
C VAL A 108 -1.77 18.20 -0.66
N ARG A 109 -1.69 19.17 -1.58
CA ARG A 109 -1.33 20.54 -1.24
C ARG A 109 -2.46 21.32 -0.56
N ASP A 110 -3.68 21.01 -0.95
CA ASP A 110 -4.92 21.59 -0.42
C ASP A 110 -5.99 20.50 -0.37
N MET A 111 -6.43 20.17 0.85
CA MET A 111 -7.41 19.11 1.08
C MET A 111 -8.78 19.48 0.49
N GLY A 112 -9.20 20.74 0.60
CA GLY A 112 -10.49 21.19 0.09
C GLY A 112 -10.55 21.09 -1.43
N ALA A 113 -9.52 21.57 -2.13
CA ALA A 113 -9.42 21.50 -3.59
C ALA A 113 -9.34 20.04 -4.07
N ALA A 114 -8.55 19.20 -3.40
CA ALA A 114 -8.39 17.78 -3.76
C ALA A 114 -9.69 16.99 -3.56
N ALA A 115 -10.39 17.19 -2.44
CA ALA A 115 -11.67 16.56 -2.17
C ALA A 115 -12.75 17.02 -3.18
N ALA A 116 -12.77 18.32 -3.54
CA ALA A 116 -13.68 18.85 -4.54
C ALA A 116 -13.44 18.29 -5.96
N GLN A 117 -12.16 18.09 -6.34
CA GLN A 117 -11.82 17.44 -7.60
C GLN A 117 -12.28 15.98 -7.61
N LEU A 118 -11.94 15.23 -6.55
CA LEU A 118 -12.31 13.83 -6.41
C LEU A 118 -13.85 13.62 -6.39
N ALA A 119 -14.59 14.51 -5.75
CA ALA A 119 -16.06 14.43 -5.65
C ALA A 119 -16.76 14.41 -7.03
N ARG A 120 -16.14 14.94 -8.10
CA ARG A 120 -16.69 14.90 -9.47
C ARG A 120 -16.79 13.48 -10.03
N LEU A 121 -16.01 12.54 -9.47
CA LEU A 121 -16.01 11.14 -9.86
C LEU A 121 -16.90 10.27 -8.95
N ALA A 122 -17.59 10.88 -7.99
CA ALA A 122 -18.48 10.23 -7.03
C ALA A 122 -17.86 8.96 -6.40
N PRO A 123 -16.65 9.05 -5.80
CA PRO A 123 -16.00 7.91 -5.18
C PRO A 123 -16.84 7.40 -4.01
N MET A 124 -16.74 6.12 -3.70
CA MET A 124 -17.39 5.55 -2.53
C MET A 124 -16.62 5.99 -1.25
N PRO A 125 -17.21 6.78 -0.34
CA PRO A 125 -16.50 7.24 0.84
C PRO A 125 -16.33 6.11 1.85
N ILE A 126 -15.19 6.10 2.54
CA ILE A 126 -14.94 5.35 3.77
C ILE A 126 -15.13 6.31 4.96
N SER A 127 -14.54 7.49 4.86
CA SER A 127 -14.67 8.51 5.91
C SER A 127 -16.10 9.06 5.99
N ARG A 128 -16.63 9.12 7.20
CA ARG A 128 -17.95 9.69 7.49
C ARG A 128 -17.85 11.22 7.57
N GLY A 129 -18.63 11.92 6.75
CA GLY A 129 -18.70 13.39 6.75
C GLY A 129 -17.52 14.09 6.04
N GLY A 130 -16.80 13.41 5.15
CA GLY A 130 -15.70 13.99 4.36
C GLY A 130 -14.35 14.01 5.09
N PRO A 131 -13.42 14.92 4.72
CA PRO A 131 -12.10 15.02 5.34
C PRO A 131 -12.17 15.25 6.86
N GLN A 132 -11.30 14.56 7.61
CA GLN A 132 -11.21 14.63 9.06
C GLN A 132 -9.85 15.21 9.48
N ARG A 133 -9.86 16.23 10.35
CA ARG A 133 -8.64 16.74 10.97
C ARG A 133 -8.37 15.96 12.24
N LEU A 134 -7.25 15.24 12.25
CA LEU A 134 -6.82 14.46 13.40
C LEU A 134 -6.22 15.35 14.49
N PRO A 135 -6.19 14.90 15.76
CA PRO A 135 -5.60 15.64 16.87
C PRO A 135 -4.11 15.95 16.65
N ALA A 136 -3.60 17.01 17.30
CA ALA A 136 -2.18 17.36 17.26
C ALA A 136 -1.28 16.23 17.80
N SER A 137 -1.79 15.40 18.72
CA SER A 137 -1.08 14.22 19.25
C SER A 137 -0.81 13.14 18.22
N THR A 138 -1.50 13.17 17.07
CA THR A 138 -1.31 12.27 15.92
C THR A 138 -0.88 13.06 14.67
N GLY A 139 -0.07 14.10 14.86
CA GLY A 139 0.49 14.93 13.78
C GLY A 139 -0.43 16.03 13.26
N GLY A 140 -1.69 16.14 13.70
CA GLY A 140 -2.62 17.19 13.27
C GLY A 140 -2.96 17.15 11.77
N VAL A 141 -2.72 16.05 11.10
CA VAL A 141 -2.98 15.87 9.68
C VAL A 141 -4.47 15.96 9.38
N THR A 142 -4.82 16.32 8.15
CA THR A 142 -6.19 16.16 7.65
C THR A 142 -6.20 15.03 6.63
N ALA A 143 -7.08 14.05 6.82
CA ALA A 143 -7.14 12.86 5.99
C ALA A 143 -8.57 12.55 5.52
N TYR A 144 -8.68 11.89 4.36
CA TYR A 144 -9.96 11.46 3.78
C TYR A 144 -9.79 10.13 3.08
N LYS A 145 -10.49 9.09 3.57
CA LYS A 145 -10.46 7.74 3.00
C LYS A 145 -11.68 7.48 2.12
N PHE A 146 -11.45 6.85 0.99
CA PHE A 146 -12.45 6.50 -0.02
C PHE A 146 -11.99 5.28 -0.82
N ARG A 147 -12.85 4.77 -1.71
CA ARG A 147 -12.53 3.63 -2.58
C ARG A 147 -12.51 4.04 -4.04
N ASP A 148 -11.63 3.39 -4.81
CA ASP A 148 -11.63 3.45 -6.27
C ASP A 148 -12.81 2.62 -6.86
N PRO A 149 -13.02 2.61 -8.19
CA PRO A 149 -14.11 1.88 -8.83
C PRO A 149 -14.13 0.37 -8.57
N ASP A 150 -12.96 -0.24 -8.27
CA ASP A 150 -12.84 -1.66 -7.97
C ASP A 150 -13.00 -1.99 -6.47
N GLY A 151 -13.07 -0.97 -5.61
CA GLY A 151 -13.21 -1.11 -4.17
C GLY A 151 -11.92 -0.95 -3.37
N HIS A 152 -10.77 -0.75 -4.03
CA HIS A 152 -9.51 -0.54 -3.33
C HIS A 152 -9.50 0.76 -2.56
N PRO A 153 -9.09 0.74 -1.28
CA PRO A 153 -9.05 1.94 -0.47
C PRO A 153 -7.89 2.86 -0.88
N LEU A 154 -8.16 4.15 -0.76
CA LEU A 154 -7.24 5.27 -0.96
C LEU A 154 -7.42 6.27 0.17
N GLU A 155 -6.38 7.05 0.42
CA GLU A 155 -6.41 8.15 1.36
C GLU A 155 -5.84 9.42 0.71
N LEU A 156 -6.54 10.55 0.82
CA LEU A 156 -5.91 11.86 0.69
C LEU A 156 -5.40 12.26 2.06
N ILE A 157 -4.18 12.79 2.12
CA ILE A 157 -3.58 13.26 3.36
C ILE A 157 -2.92 14.63 3.18
N TYR A 158 -3.22 15.54 4.10
CA TYR A 158 -2.61 16.86 4.15
C TYR A 158 -1.78 16.99 5.44
N PHE A 159 -0.51 17.30 5.28
CA PHE A 159 0.42 17.52 6.38
C PHE A 159 0.51 19.03 6.64
N PRO A 160 0.04 19.55 7.81
CA PRO A 160 0.08 20.97 8.08
C PRO A 160 1.51 21.50 8.27
N ASP A 161 2.34 20.76 9.02
CA ASP A 161 3.69 21.12 9.40
C ASP A 161 4.59 19.90 9.62
N GLY A 162 5.89 20.12 9.85
CA GLY A 162 6.83 19.07 10.24
C GLY A 162 7.59 18.40 9.10
N PRO A 163 8.30 17.29 9.37
CA PRO A 163 9.14 16.60 8.40
C PRO A 163 8.37 16.08 7.18
N ALA A 164 7.15 15.54 7.38
CA ALA A 164 6.31 15.06 6.30
C ALA A 164 5.89 16.21 5.36
N ALA A 165 5.46 17.37 5.91
CA ALA A 165 5.16 18.55 5.11
C ALA A 165 6.40 19.04 4.34
N THR A 166 7.58 18.96 4.95
CA THR A 166 8.84 19.34 4.30
C THR A 166 9.18 18.43 3.13
N ARG A 167 8.95 17.10 3.26
CA ARG A 167 9.16 16.13 2.17
C ARG A 167 8.39 16.51 0.90
N TRP A 168 7.17 17.02 1.05
CA TRP A 168 6.27 17.30 -0.06
C TRP A 168 6.23 18.77 -0.50
N ARG A 169 6.99 19.65 0.14
CA ARG A 169 6.95 21.11 -0.09
C ARG A 169 7.15 21.48 -1.54
N ASP A 170 8.16 20.89 -2.19
CA ASP A 170 8.59 21.24 -3.54
C ASP A 170 7.97 20.34 -4.62
N ALA A 171 7.15 19.35 -4.24
CA ALA A 171 6.46 18.50 -5.19
C ALA A 171 5.40 19.32 -5.96
N PRO A 172 5.34 19.23 -7.31
CA PRO A 172 4.41 20.03 -8.10
C PRO A 172 2.96 19.51 -8.01
N GLY A 173 2.01 20.41 -8.30
CA GLY A 173 0.59 20.07 -8.45
C GLY A 173 -0.20 20.05 -7.17
N LEU A 174 -1.42 19.54 -7.26
CA LEU A 174 -2.36 19.39 -6.15
C LEU A 174 -2.16 18.06 -5.42
N PHE A 175 -1.97 16.97 -6.16
CA PHE A 175 -1.63 15.63 -5.68
C PHE A 175 -0.13 15.45 -5.83
N LEU A 176 0.60 15.18 -4.75
CA LEU A 176 2.05 15.37 -4.70
C LEU A 176 2.84 14.08 -4.96
N GLY A 177 2.25 12.93 -4.72
CA GLY A 177 2.88 11.62 -4.84
C GLY A 177 2.15 10.56 -4.05
N ILE A 178 2.85 9.47 -3.69
CA ILE A 178 2.36 8.45 -2.76
C ILE A 178 3.32 8.44 -1.57
N ASP A 179 2.80 8.74 -0.38
CA ASP A 179 3.58 8.81 0.85
C ASP A 179 3.83 7.42 1.44
N HIS A 180 2.76 6.63 1.56
CA HIS A 180 2.82 5.29 2.11
C HIS A 180 1.74 4.36 1.56
N SER A 181 1.90 3.08 1.85
CA SER A 181 0.82 2.10 1.82
C SER A 181 0.57 1.59 3.23
N ALA A 182 -0.68 1.68 3.69
CA ALA A 182 -1.06 1.17 4.99
C ALA A 182 -1.83 -0.14 4.88
N LEU A 183 -1.38 -1.13 5.65
CA LEU A 183 -1.89 -2.49 5.69
C LEU A 183 -2.59 -2.74 7.01
N THR A 184 -3.87 -3.12 6.99
CA THR A 184 -4.53 -3.60 8.20
C THR A 184 -4.05 -5.01 8.51
N VAL A 185 -3.59 -5.22 9.74
CA VAL A 185 -3.03 -6.49 10.19
C VAL A 185 -3.73 -6.97 11.46
N THR A 186 -3.87 -8.29 11.59
CA THR A 186 -4.49 -8.93 12.76
C THR A 186 -3.44 -9.57 13.68
N ASP A 187 -2.32 -10.03 13.12
CA ASP A 187 -1.15 -10.52 13.87
C ASP A 187 0.01 -9.52 13.69
N LEU A 188 0.04 -8.54 14.58
CA LEU A 188 1.04 -7.48 14.54
C LEU A 188 2.45 -8.01 14.73
N ASP A 189 2.65 -8.94 15.66
CA ASP A 189 3.98 -9.46 15.99
C ASP A 189 4.54 -10.31 14.84
N ALA A 190 3.72 -11.17 14.24
CA ALA A 190 4.12 -11.95 13.07
C ALA A 190 4.44 -11.03 11.87
N THR A 191 3.63 -10.00 11.63
CA THR A 191 3.86 -9.06 10.52
C THR A 191 5.11 -8.20 10.76
N LEU A 192 5.34 -7.73 11.98
CA LEU A 192 6.58 -7.02 12.34
C LEU A 192 7.81 -7.93 12.16
N ALA A 193 7.75 -9.18 12.62
CA ALA A 193 8.85 -10.15 12.44
C ALA A 193 9.13 -10.39 10.95
N PHE A 194 8.09 -10.51 10.12
CA PHE A 194 8.23 -10.65 8.68
C PHE A 194 8.90 -9.43 8.04
N LEU A 195 8.38 -8.22 8.28
CA LEU A 195 8.91 -7.00 7.64
C LEU A 195 10.31 -6.63 8.15
N THR A 196 10.58 -6.75 9.45
CA THR A 196 11.88 -6.36 10.00
C THR A 196 12.92 -7.49 9.91
N GLY A 197 12.54 -8.71 10.25
CA GLY A 197 13.45 -9.86 10.26
C GLY A 197 13.75 -10.41 8.87
N SER A 198 12.70 -10.66 8.08
CA SER A 198 12.87 -11.30 6.76
C SER A 198 13.15 -10.30 5.64
N LEU A 199 12.50 -9.13 5.64
CA LEU A 199 12.69 -8.12 4.59
C LEU A 199 13.76 -7.07 4.94
N GLY A 200 14.13 -6.91 6.21
CA GLY A 200 15.16 -5.97 6.64
C GLY A 200 14.71 -4.51 6.71
N MET A 201 13.40 -4.27 6.83
CA MET A 201 12.84 -2.95 7.11
C MET A 201 13.06 -2.59 8.59
N TRP A 202 12.94 -1.31 8.95
CA TRP A 202 12.98 -0.89 10.35
C TRP A 202 11.75 -0.08 10.73
N VAL A 203 11.36 -0.16 12.00
CA VAL A 203 10.29 0.65 12.56
C VAL A 203 10.80 2.08 12.73
N ALA A 204 10.20 3.02 12.01
CA ALA A 204 10.51 4.45 12.08
C ALA A 204 9.69 5.16 13.15
N GLU A 205 8.40 4.81 13.28
CA GLU A 205 7.47 5.46 14.21
C GLU A 205 6.42 4.47 14.73
N ARG A 206 5.90 4.75 15.93
CA ARG A 206 4.76 4.04 16.52
C ARG A 206 3.80 5.05 17.14
N GLY A 207 2.52 4.89 16.83
CA GLY A 207 1.44 5.71 17.37
C GLY A 207 0.23 4.89 17.76
N LEU A 208 -0.65 5.49 18.54
CA LEU A 208 -1.99 4.97 18.85
C LEU A 208 -3.03 6.04 18.48
N ASN A 209 -3.80 5.74 17.46
CA ASN A 209 -4.89 6.61 17.01
C ASN A 209 -6.22 6.14 17.62
N ARG A 210 -7.05 7.10 18.05
CA ARG A 210 -8.34 6.84 18.68
C ARG A 210 -9.21 8.10 18.70
N GLY A 211 -10.44 7.95 19.13
CA GLY A 211 -11.37 9.06 19.34
C GLY A 211 -12.27 9.33 18.12
N PRO A 212 -13.13 10.36 18.24
CA PRO A 212 -14.21 10.59 17.27
C PRO A 212 -13.71 10.97 15.86
N GLU A 213 -12.55 11.64 15.74
CA GLU A 213 -11.94 11.98 14.46
C GLU A 213 -11.48 10.71 13.74
N GLN A 214 -10.80 9.80 14.46
CA GLN A 214 -10.38 8.51 13.91
C GLN A 214 -11.57 7.65 13.56
N ALA A 215 -12.61 7.62 14.39
CA ALA A 215 -13.85 6.89 14.10
C ALA A 215 -14.51 7.36 12.78
N ARG A 216 -14.57 8.68 12.58
CA ARG A 216 -15.08 9.23 11.33
C ARG A 216 -14.15 8.97 10.14
N LEU A 217 -12.84 9.03 10.32
CA LEU A 217 -11.86 8.79 9.26
C LEU A 217 -11.95 7.35 8.74
N ASP A 218 -12.01 6.37 9.64
CA ASP A 218 -12.00 4.95 9.27
C ASP A 218 -13.40 4.37 8.99
N GLY A 219 -14.46 5.13 9.30
CA GLY A 219 -15.84 4.63 9.22
C GLY A 219 -16.15 3.55 10.24
N VAL A 220 -15.39 3.47 11.34
CA VAL A 220 -15.45 2.45 12.40
C VAL A 220 -15.83 3.11 13.71
N ASP A 221 -16.64 2.44 14.54
CA ASP A 221 -17.07 2.99 15.81
C ASP A 221 -16.03 2.70 16.90
N ASP A 222 -15.69 3.74 17.70
CA ASP A 222 -14.75 3.71 18.82
C ASP A 222 -13.42 2.96 18.55
N PRO A 223 -12.70 3.29 17.47
CA PRO A 223 -11.49 2.57 17.11
C PRO A 223 -10.34 2.92 18.06
N GLN A 224 -9.52 1.90 18.35
CA GLN A 224 -8.17 2.04 18.87
C GLN A 224 -7.23 1.31 17.92
N VAL A 225 -6.43 2.07 17.20
CA VAL A 225 -5.56 1.50 16.15
C VAL A 225 -4.10 1.87 16.40
N ASP A 226 -3.25 0.84 16.55
CA ASP A 226 -1.81 1.03 16.49
C ASP A 226 -1.43 1.34 15.05
N VAL A 227 -0.70 2.44 14.88
CA VAL A 227 -0.14 2.86 13.60
C VAL A 227 1.37 2.76 13.69
N ILE A 228 1.97 1.92 12.84
CA ILE A 228 3.41 1.65 12.89
C ILE A 228 4.01 1.88 11.50
N ALA A 229 4.82 2.92 11.37
CA ALA A 229 5.54 3.21 10.15
C ALA A 229 6.84 2.39 10.07
N LEU A 230 7.05 1.74 8.93
CA LEU A 230 8.26 0.99 8.62
C LEU A 230 8.89 1.51 7.33
N GLU A 231 10.19 1.74 7.36
CA GLU A 231 10.95 2.20 6.21
C GLU A 231 11.83 1.08 5.64
N PRO A 232 11.95 0.99 4.29
CA PRO A 232 12.91 0.12 3.64
C PRO A 232 14.32 0.74 3.71
N PRO A 233 15.39 -0.04 3.40
CA PRO A 233 16.78 0.43 3.45
C PRO A 233 17.09 1.65 2.58
N GLU A 234 16.49 1.77 1.42
CA GLU A 234 16.65 2.94 0.54
C GLU A 234 15.44 3.87 0.66
N PRO A 235 15.62 5.21 0.61
CA PRO A 235 14.51 6.15 0.68
C PRO A 235 13.46 5.88 -0.40
N ALA A 236 12.23 5.67 0.04
CA ALA A 236 11.10 5.27 -0.80
C ALA A 236 9.80 5.67 -0.08
N PRO A 237 8.63 5.46 -0.68
CA PRO A 237 7.40 5.36 0.09
C PRO A 237 7.58 4.35 1.23
N HIS A 238 6.93 4.58 2.36
CA HIS A 238 7.02 3.66 3.48
C HIS A 238 5.78 2.75 3.59
N VAL A 239 5.85 1.77 4.48
CA VAL A 239 4.71 0.90 4.81
C VAL A 239 4.22 1.28 6.20
N GLU A 240 2.91 1.43 6.37
CA GLU A 240 2.29 1.52 7.68
C GLU A 240 1.52 0.24 7.99
N LEU A 241 1.56 -0.21 9.25
CA LEU A 241 0.68 -1.24 9.76
C LEU A 241 -0.41 -0.59 10.60
N LEU A 242 -1.65 -1.00 10.34
CA LEU A 242 -2.83 -0.61 11.10
C LEU A 242 -3.31 -1.84 11.88
N HIS A 243 -3.07 -1.87 13.19
CA HIS A 243 -3.55 -2.94 14.05
C HIS A 243 -4.68 -2.42 14.92
N TYR A 244 -5.91 -2.80 14.58
CA TYR A 244 -7.10 -2.42 15.35
C TYR A 244 -7.21 -3.27 16.61
N ARG A 245 -6.91 -2.66 17.76
CA ARG A 245 -7.15 -3.28 19.09
C ARG A 245 -8.66 -3.45 19.33
N THR A 246 -9.43 -2.42 18.91
CA THR A 246 -10.90 -2.38 18.93
C THR A 246 -11.41 -1.58 17.72
N PRO A 247 -12.52 -2.01 17.07
CA PRO A 247 -13.02 -3.39 17.12
C PRO A 247 -12.05 -4.33 16.38
N ALA A 248 -11.85 -5.52 16.90
CA ALA A 248 -11.12 -6.57 16.21
C ALA A 248 -11.99 -7.18 15.11
N THR A 249 -11.38 -7.62 14.01
CA THR A 249 -12.08 -8.36 12.95
C THR A 249 -11.96 -9.86 13.15
N GLU A 250 -13.05 -10.59 12.85
CA GLU A 250 -13.03 -12.05 12.76
C GLU A 250 -12.85 -12.56 11.32
N ARG A 251 -12.84 -11.64 10.33
CA ARG A 251 -12.67 -12.01 8.92
C ARG A 251 -11.28 -12.59 8.67
N ARG A 252 -11.24 -13.69 7.90
CA ARG A 252 -10.02 -14.40 7.50
C ARG A 252 -10.10 -14.72 6.00
N LEU A 253 -10.11 -13.67 5.17
CA LEU A 253 -10.16 -13.81 3.73
C LEU A 253 -8.74 -13.67 3.17
N VAL A 254 -8.31 -14.66 2.41
CA VAL A 254 -7.03 -14.66 1.70
C VAL A 254 -7.32 -14.52 0.21
N PHE A 255 -6.62 -13.61 -0.45
CA PHE A 255 -6.78 -13.32 -1.88
C PHE A 255 -5.52 -13.71 -2.64
N GLY A 256 -5.73 -14.41 -3.76
CA GLY A 256 -4.69 -14.65 -4.74
C GLY A 256 -4.43 -13.41 -5.62
N PRO A 257 -3.31 -13.38 -6.36
CA PRO A 257 -2.98 -12.25 -7.22
C PRO A 257 -4.01 -11.92 -8.31
N ALA A 258 -4.83 -12.89 -8.75
CA ALA A 258 -5.91 -12.68 -9.72
C ALA A 258 -7.17 -12.03 -9.12
N ASP A 259 -7.35 -12.09 -7.80
CA ASP A 259 -8.54 -11.58 -7.13
C ASP A 259 -8.52 -10.04 -7.05
N ARG A 260 -9.69 -9.41 -7.18
CA ARG A 260 -9.80 -7.94 -7.20
C ARG A 260 -9.37 -7.26 -5.91
N ALA A 261 -9.45 -7.91 -4.77
CA ALA A 261 -8.96 -7.35 -3.51
C ALA A 261 -7.42 -7.41 -3.39
N SER A 262 -6.73 -8.02 -4.35
CA SER A 262 -5.28 -8.16 -4.30
C SER A 262 -4.58 -6.82 -4.53
N THR A 263 -3.85 -6.38 -3.51
CA THR A 263 -2.90 -5.27 -3.58
C THR A 263 -1.51 -5.79 -3.22
N ARG A 264 -0.48 -5.28 -3.87
CA ARG A 264 0.90 -5.73 -3.71
C ARG A 264 1.84 -4.58 -3.46
N SER A 265 2.71 -4.70 -2.47
CA SER A 265 3.88 -3.85 -2.31
C SER A 265 5.02 -4.41 -3.17
N VAL A 266 5.61 -3.59 -4.04
CA VAL A 266 6.65 -4.01 -4.99
C VAL A 266 8.00 -3.51 -4.51
N PHE A 267 8.88 -4.44 -4.15
CA PHE A 267 10.23 -4.13 -3.66
C PHE A 267 11.30 -4.54 -4.66
N THR A 268 12.37 -3.78 -4.72
CA THR A 268 13.61 -4.26 -5.34
C THR A 268 14.39 -5.12 -4.36
N ALA A 269 15.00 -6.18 -4.87
CA ALA A 269 15.95 -7.03 -4.18
C ALA A 269 17.15 -7.27 -5.09
N ALA A 270 18.34 -7.34 -4.52
CA ALA A 270 19.55 -7.64 -5.30
C ALA A 270 19.46 -9.04 -5.95
N ASP A 271 18.87 -9.99 -5.21
CA ASP A 271 18.62 -11.35 -5.69
C ASP A 271 17.30 -11.89 -5.11
N PRO A 272 16.19 -11.82 -5.89
CA PRO A 272 14.88 -12.33 -5.45
C PRO A 272 14.88 -13.83 -5.15
N GLN A 273 15.72 -14.63 -5.82
CA GLN A 273 15.84 -16.06 -5.57
C GLN A 273 16.43 -16.34 -4.19
N SER A 274 17.53 -15.69 -3.84
CA SER A 274 18.14 -15.81 -2.50
C SER A 274 17.22 -15.29 -1.40
N LEU A 275 16.48 -14.20 -1.66
CA LEU A 275 15.45 -13.71 -0.74
C LEU A 275 14.36 -14.77 -0.52
N SER A 276 13.90 -15.40 -1.58
CA SER A 276 12.90 -16.48 -1.52
C SER A 276 13.37 -17.67 -0.68
N HIS A 277 14.65 -18.07 -0.75
CA HIS A 277 15.20 -19.13 0.11
C HIS A 277 15.10 -18.76 1.59
N ARG A 278 15.50 -17.55 1.97
CA ARG A 278 15.42 -17.10 3.37
C ARG A 278 13.98 -16.98 3.87
N LEU A 279 13.06 -16.53 3.00
CA LEU A 279 11.63 -16.50 3.33
C LEU A 279 11.12 -17.91 3.67
N ARG A 280 11.56 -18.95 2.94
CA ARG A 280 11.22 -20.35 3.26
C ARG A 280 11.82 -20.80 4.59
N GLU A 281 13.07 -20.42 4.87
CA GLU A 281 13.73 -20.71 6.15
C GLU A 281 13.01 -20.06 7.34
N SER A 282 12.36 -18.92 7.12
CA SER A 282 11.51 -18.25 8.12
C SER A 282 10.05 -18.72 8.12
N GLY A 283 9.73 -19.83 7.44
CA GLY A 283 8.40 -20.45 7.43
C GLY A 283 7.41 -19.85 6.43
N GLN A 284 7.83 -18.96 5.55
CA GLN A 284 6.99 -18.43 4.49
C GLN A 284 6.94 -19.35 3.26
N THR A 285 5.97 -19.13 2.36
CA THR A 285 5.78 -19.95 1.16
C THR A 285 5.90 -19.11 -0.12
N PRO A 286 7.08 -18.52 -0.41
CA PRO A 286 7.24 -17.70 -1.61
C PRO A 286 7.27 -18.55 -2.87
N LEU A 287 6.70 -18.01 -3.96
CA LEU A 287 6.91 -18.47 -5.32
C LEU A 287 8.05 -17.66 -5.96
N THR A 288 8.77 -18.29 -6.88
CA THR A 288 9.90 -17.65 -7.58
C THR A 288 9.78 -17.96 -9.06
N SER A 289 10.06 -16.99 -9.94
CA SER A 289 10.15 -17.24 -11.38
C SER A 289 11.30 -18.19 -11.72
N ALA A 290 11.17 -18.91 -12.84
CA ALA A 290 12.15 -19.90 -13.26
C ALA A 290 13.57 -19.30 -13.46
N ASP A 291 13.64 -18.06 -13.91
CA ASP A 291 14.87 -17.30 -14.11
C ASP A 291 15.40 -16.61 -12.84
N GLY A 292 14.68 -16.71 -11.71
CA GLY A 292 15.04 -16.06 -10.45
C GLY A 292 14.93 -14.53 -10.45
N ALA A 293 14.34 -13.93 -11.47
CA ALA A 293 14.24 -12.47 -11.61
C ALA A 293 13.13 -11.83 -10.75
N ALA A 294 12.15 -12.62 -10.35
CA ALA A 294 11.05 -12.20 -9.49
C ALA A 294 10.71 -13.26 -8.44
N ALA A 295 10.22 -12.81 -7.28
CA ALA A 295 9.61 -13.66 -6.26
C ALA A 295 8.36 -12.97 -5.69
N TYR A 296 7.41 -13.75 -5.23
CA TYR A 296 6.18 -13.25 -4.59
C TYR A 296 5.93 -14.04 -3.31
N CYS A 297 5.49 -13.34 -2.27
CA CYS A 297 5.09 -13.93 -1.02
C CYS A 297 3.85 -13.22 -0.48
N ALA A 298 2.89 -13.96 0.04
CA ALA A 298 1.86 -13.41 0.91
C ALA A 298 2.44 -13.30 2.33
N GLY A 299 2.26 -12.16 2.98
CA GLY A 299 2.60 -11.95 4.38
C GLY A 299 1.62 -12.67 5.33
N PRO A 300 1.83 -12.57 6.65
CA PRO A 300 1.02 -13.30 7.65
C PRO A 300 -0.49 -13.08 7.54
N ASP A 301 -0.92 -11.87 7.21
CA ASP A 301 -2.34 -11.52 6.99
C ASP A 301 -2.78 -11.61 5.52
N GLY A 302 -1.96 -12.17 4.64
CA GLY A 302 -2.30 -12.36 3.22
C GLY A 302 -1.96 -11.18 2.30
N HIS A 303 -1.40 -10.08 2.81
CA HIS A 303 -0.93 -8.98 1.97
C HIS A 303 0.17 -9.43 1.01
N GLY A 304 0.08 -8.98 -0.24
CA GLY A 304 1.02 -9.39 -1.29
C GLY A 304 2.32 -8.59 -1.28
N PHE A 305 3.45 -9.28 -1.41
CA PHE A 305 4.78 -8.70 -1.56
C PHE A 305 5.44 -9.28 -2.81
N LEU A 306 5.69 -8.40 -3.79
CA LEU A 306 6.38 -8.76 -5.02
C LEU A 306 7.81 -8.23 -4.97
N PHE A 307 8.78 -9.09 -5.20
CA PHE A 307 10.20 -8.78 -5.21
C PHE A 307 10.71 -8.89 -6.64
N VAL A 308 11.31 -7.83 -7.13
CA VAL A 308 11.90 -7.78 -8.47
C VAL A 308 13.37 -7.44 -8.37
N ARG A 309 14.17 -7.89 -9.34
CA ARG A 309 15.59 -7.57 -9.40
C ARG A 309 15.77 -6.07 -9.64
N GLY A 310 16.60 -5.42 -8.82
CA GLY A 310 16.96 -4.00 -8.90
C GLY A 310 18.44 -3.76 -8.71
#